data_7902aeca797072c8706d5f6513954528
#
_entry.id   7902aeca797072c8706d5f6513954528
#
_cell.length_a   1.000
_cell.length_b   1.000
_cell.length_c   1.000
_cell.angle_alpha   90.00
_cell.angle_beta   90.00
_cell.angle_gamma   90.00
#
_symmetry.space_group_name_H-M   'P 1'
#
loop_
_entity.id
_entity.type
_entity.pdbx_description
1 polymer ?
#
loop_
_entity_poly.entity_id
_entity_poly.type
_entity_poly.pdbx_seq_one_letter_code
_entity_poly.pdbx_strand_id
1 'polypeptide(L)'
;MNSEIVVQQGRTEAVEQREITPLQLIQDALSKNVAPEVLKELVSLQQSMVRFQWEAQERQAKIDFDDALTACQQQIGRIAPNVQRNDTASWWADYAQLDRTIRPIYTAERFNISFTEVPPIAVGKVRIQATLARGGVSRDYHREITPSTTGPKGGVMATATDADAIAASRAKRYLLLSIFNIAVGIDEVEKQGVPEDVREPYLKAIRTAPDSAALDKVYLAAKKAAIEVKDTEALRLFTEAGATRRKELTHA
;
A
#
# COMPACT_ATOMS: atom_id res chain seq x y z
N MET A 1 -39.40 -8.57 70.56
CA MET A 1 -39.30 -9.92 69.94
C MET A 1 -38.86 -9.73 68.52
N ASN A 2 -37.48 -9.79 68.28
CA ASN A 2 -36.91 -9.72 66.96
C ASN A 2 -36.41 -11.10 66.63
N SER A 3 -36.98 -11.72 65.60
CA SER A 3 -36.53 -12.99 65.08
C SER A 3 -35.50 -12.74 63.97
N GLU A 4 -34.24 -13.01 64.27
CA GLU A 4 -33.17 -13.03 63.28
C GLU A 4 -33.32 -14.27 62.38
N ILE A 5 -33.49 -13.98 61.06
CA ILE A 5 -33.42 -15.04 60.05
C ILE A 5 -31.96 -15.21 59.66
N VAL A 6 -31.36 -16.34 60.09
CA VAL A 6 -30.04 -16.76 59.66
C VAL A 6 -30.14 -17.35 58.28
N VAL A 7 -29.65 -16.62 57.28
CA VAL A 7 -29.47 -17.13 55.92
C VAL A 7 -28.18 -17.98 55.89
N GLN A 8 -28.33 -19.29 55.80
CA GLN A 8 -27.24 -20.19 55.49
C GLN A 8 -26.78 -19.99 54.06
N GLN A 9 -25.60 -19.42 53.89
CA GLN A 9 -24.91 -19.39 52.59
C GLN A 9 -24.48 -20.82 52.25
N GLY A 10 -25.18 -21.41 51.26
CA GLY A 10 -24.76 -22.66 50.65
C GLY A 10 -23.43 -22.46 49.91
N ARG A 11 -22.42 -23.10 50.40
CA ARG A 11 -21.09 -23.19 49.77
C ARG A 11 -21.25 -24.07 48.55
N THR A 12 -21.36 -23.43 47.35
CA THR A 12 -21.27 -24.09 46.08
C THR A 12 -19.80 -24.48 45.89
N GLU A 13 -19.49 -25.73 46.12
CA GLU A 13 -18.20 -26.28 45.68
C GLU A 13 -18.17 -26.23 44.16
N ALA A 14 -17.32 -25.37 43.65
CA ALA A 14 -16.97 -25.36 42.23
C ALA A 14 -16.29 -26.71 41.94
N VAL A 15 -17.03 -27.59 41.27
CA VAL A 15 -16.47 -28.78 40.64
C VAL A 15 -15.46 -28.29 39.60
N GLU A 16 -14.17 -28.29 39.89
CA GLU A 16 -13.12 -28.14 38.92
C GLU A 16 -13.35 -29.21 37.84
N GLN A 17 -13.94 -28.85 36.75
CA GLN A 17 -13.96 -29.69 35.54
C GLN A 17 -12.51 -29.80 35.04
N ARG A 18 -11.81 -30.82 35.50
CA ARG A 18 -10.51 -31.21 34.94
C ARG A 18 -10.76 -31.52 33.47
N GLU A 19 -10.29 -30.67 32.60
CA GLU A 19 -10.26 -30.94 31.16
C GLU A 19 -9.41 -32.21 30.94
N ILE A 20 -10.10 -33.33 30.76
CA ILE A 20 -9.45 -34.61 30.48
C ILE A 20 -8.90 -34.51 29.05
N THR A 21 -7.59 -34.46 28.93
CA THR A 21 -6.93 -34.42 27.60
C THR A 21 -7.13 -35.77 26.89
N PRO A 22 -7.21 -35.80 25.56
CA PRO A 22 -7.31 -37.04 24.77
C PRO A 22 -6.20 -38.06 25.11
N LEU A 23 -5.01 -37.56 25.45
CA LEU A 23 -3.89 -38.41 25.85
C LEU A 23 -4.15 -39.09 27.18
N GLN A 24 -4.78 -38.41 28.14
CA GLN A 24 -5.17 -39.00 29.44
C GLN A 24 -6.26 -40.07 29.24
N LEU A 25 -7.21 -39.86 28.33
CA LEU A 25 -8.20 -40.85 28.00
C LEU A 25 -7.59 -42.15 27.44
N ILE A 26 -6.56 -42.03 26.60
CA ILE A 26 -5.84 -43.16 26.03
C ILE A 26 -5.04 -43.87 27.13
N GLN A 27 -4.39 -43.15 28.01
CA GLN A 27 -3.64 -43.73 29.17
C GLN A 27 -4.58 -44.45 30.13
N ASP A 28 -5.73 -43.85 30.43
CA ASP A 28 -6.76 -44.50 31.29
C ASP A 28 -7.35 -45.75 30.61
N ALA A 29 -7.58 -45.72 29.31
CA ALA A 29 -8.06 -46.88 28.58
C ALA A 29 -7.03 -48.04 28.57
N LEU A 30 -5.72 -47.71 28.42
CA LEU A 30 -4.65 -48.68 28.50
C LEU A 30 -4.54 -49.29 29.92
N SER A 31 -4.67 -48.48 30.97
CA SER A 31 -4.63 -48.97 32.37
C SER A 31 -5.81 -49.86 32.74
N LYS A 32 -6.95 -49.70 32.07
CA LYS A 32 -8.19 -50.46 32.29
C LYS A 32 -8.33 -51.71 31.39
N ASN A 33 -7.28 -52.11 30.65
CA ASN A 33 -7.31 -53.23 29.69
C ASN A 33 -8.50 -53.21 28.71
N VAL A 34 -8.79 -52.05 28.18
CA VAL A 34 -9.85 -51.86 27.20
C VAL A 34 -9.52 -52.62 25.91
N ALA A 35 -10.56 -53.16 25.23
CA ALA A 35 -10.39 -53.92 23.99
C ALA A 35 -9.59 -53.13 22.92
N PRO A 36 -8.68 -53.79 22.17
CA PRO A 36 -7.83 -53.16 21.18
C PRO A 36 -8.59 -52.33 20.12
N GLU A 37 -9.82 -52.72 19.79
CA GLU A 37 -10.69 -52.02 18.84
C GLU A 37 -11.07 -50.65 19.36
N VAL A 38 -11.45 -50.55 20.64
CA VAL A 38 -11.81 -49.28 21.27
C VAL A 38 -10.59 -48.33 21.38
N LEU A 39 -9.39 -48.88 21.65
CA LEU A 39 -8.16 -48.10 21.63
C LEU A 39 -7.88 -47.52 20.23
N LYS A 40 -8.10 -48.32 19.18
CA LYS A 40 -7.95 -47.88 17.78
C LYS A 40 -8.93 -46.75 17.45
N GLU A 41 -10.17 -46.83 17.92
CA GLU A 41 -11.18 -45.78 17.74
C GLU A 41 -10.81 -44.51 18.49
N LEU A 42 -10.30 -44.60 19.73
CA LEU A 42 -9.83 -43.44 20.51
C LEU A 42 -8.67 -42.76 19.83
N VAL A 43 -7.69 -43.50 19.31
CA VAL A 43 -6.56 -42.93 18.56
C VAL A 43 -7.04 -42.26 17.28
N SER A 44 -7.96 -42.86 16.54
CA SER A 44 -8.55 -42.27 15.34
C SER A 44 -9.32 -40.99 15.65
N LEU A 45 -10.07 -40.95 16.75
CA LEU A 45 -10.79 -39.77 17.19
C LEU A 45 -9.78 -38.63 17.57
N GLN A 46 -8.74 -39.00 18.31
CA GLN A 46 -7.68 -38.03 18.65
C GLN A 46 -7.03 -37.42 17.40
N GLN A 47 -6.66 -38.26 16.43
CA GLN A 47 -6.10 -37.80 15.15
C GLN A 47 -7.05 -36.87 14.41
N SER A 48 -8.34 -37.18 14.40
CA SER A 48 -9.38 -36.36 13.79
C SER A 48 -9.51 -35.01 14.52
N MET A 49 -9.49 -35.00 15.84
CA MET A 49 -9.53 -33.75 16.64
C MET A 49 -8.31 -32.86 16.38
N VAL A 50 -7.11 -33.44 16.34
CA VAL A 50 -5.87 -32.71 16.04
C VAL A 50 -5.95 -32.12 14.63
N ARG A 51 -6.39 -32.90 13.64
CA ARG A 51 -6.59 -32.41 12.27
C ARG A 51 -7.57 -31.25 12.23
N PHE A 52 -8.72 -31.38 12.88
CA PHE A 52 -9.74 -30.34 12.95
C PHE A 52 -9.22 -29.06 13.60
N GLN A 53 -8.42 -29.17 14.67
CA GLN A 53 -7.79 -28.02 15.30
C GLN A 53 -6.80 -27.33 14.36
N TRP A 54 -6.00 -28.09 13.62
CA TRP A 54 -5.07 -27.55 12.62
C TRP A 54 -5.81 -26.81 11.50
N GLU A 55 -6.86 -27.40 10.96
CA GLU A 55 -7.68 -26.78 9.92
C GLU A 55 -8.35 -25.49 10.44
N ALA A 56 -8.81 -25.49 11.69
CA ALA A 56 -9.38 -24.30 12.32
C ALA A 56 -8.32 -23.19 12.50
N GLN A 57 -7.12 -23.55 12.95
CA GLN A 57 -6.02 -22.60 13.08
C GLN A 57 -5.56 -22.03 11.73
N GLU A 58 -5.47 -22.88 10.70
CA GLU A 58 -5.12 -22.45 9.35
C GLU A 58 -6.18 -21.49 8.79
N ARG A 59 -7.45 -21.79 9.00
CA ARG A 59 -8.55 -20.92 8.58
C ARG A 59 -8.49 -19.57 9.31
N GLN A 60 -8.27 -19.59 10.63
CA GLN A 60 -8.16 -18.37 11.41
C GLN A 60 -6.95 -17.54 10.95
N ALA A 61 -5.80 -18.14 10.69
CA ALA A 61 -4.63 -17.45 10.18
C ALA A 61 -4.88 -16.77 8.82
N LYS A 62 -5.69 -17.38 7.94
CA LYS A 62 -6.10 -16.78 6.67
C LYS A 62 -7.03 -15.58 6.88
N ILE A 63 -7.98 -15.67 7.81
CA ILE A 63 -8.86 -14.55 8.19
C ILE A 63 -8.02 -13.40 8.74
N ASP A 64 -7.15 -13.68 9.71
CA ASP A 64 -6.27 -12.68 10.33
C ASP A 64 -5.35 -12.01 9.30
N PHE A 65 -4.93 -12.74 8.27
CA PHE A 65 -4.15 -12.19 7.16
C PHE A 65 -4.97 -11.21 6.33
N ASP A 66 -6.22 -11.58 5.97
CA ASP A 66 -7.11 -10.74 5.16
C ASP A 66 -7.56 -9.48 5.91
N ASP A 67 -7.86 -9.60 7.19
CA ASP A 67 -8.23 -8.48 8.05
C ASP A 67 -7.08 -7.47 8.17
N ALA A 68 -5.85 -7.95 8.40
CA ALA A 68 -4.68 -7.10 8.45
C ALA A 68 -4.35 -6.43 7.11
N LEU A 69 -4.53 -7.14 5.98
CA LEU A 69 -4.34 -6.55 4.65
C LEU A 69 -5.36 -5.44 4.41
N THR A 70 -6.61 -5.66 4.81
CA THR A 70 -7.67 -4.66 4.75
C THR A 70 -7.33 -3.43 5.62
N ALA A 71 -6.82 -3.65 6.84
CA ALA A 71 -6.36 -2.57 7.71
C ALA A 71 -5.23 -1.75 7.08
N CYS A 72 -4.24 -2.40 6.44
CA CYS A 72 -3.21 -1.70 5.67
C CYS A 72 -3.81 -0.85 4.55
N GLN A 73 -4.72 -1.42 3.75
CA GLN A 73 -5.36 -0.72 2.62
C GLN A 73 -6.19 0.49 3.08
N GLN A 74 -6.83 0.42 4.25
CA GLN A 74 -7.57 1.54 4.83
C GLN A 74 -6.66 2.66 5.34
N GLN A 75 -5.49 2.31 5.88
CA GLN A 75 -4.52 3.29 6.39
C GLN A 75 -3.71 3.95 5.27
N ILE A 76 -3.50 3.24 4.15
CA ILE A 76 -2.75 3.77 3.02
C ILE A 76 -3.68 4.67 2.21
N GLY A 77 -3.53 5.98 2.36
CA GLY A 77 -4.18 6.97 1.51
C GLY A 77 -3.56 7.06 0.12
N ARG A 78 -3.95 8.07 -0.65
CA ARG A 78 -3.28 8.39 -1.92
C ARG A 78 -1.83 8.79 -1.66
N ILE A 79 -0.93 8.32 -2.52
CA ILE A 79 0.49 8.68 -2.44
C ILE A 79 0.80 9.76 -3.44
N ALA A 80 1.33 10.88 -2.95
CA ALA A 80 1.74 11.98 -3.81
C ALA A 80 2.91 11.55 -4.73
N PRO A 81 2.83 11.87 -6.03
CA PRO A 81 3.91 11.60 -6.96
C PRO A 81 5.12 12.49 -6.64
N ASN A 82 6.33 11.94 -6.82
CA ASN A 82 7.59 12.64 -6.53
C ASN A 82 8.50 12.80 -7.76
N VAL A 83 8.18 12.13 -8.86
CA VAL A 83 8.99 12.18 -10.08
C VAL A 83 8.14 12.64 -11.26
N GLN A 84 8.65 13.62 -12.01
CA GLN A 84 8.05 14.11 -13.25
C GLN A 84 8.77 13.54 -14.47
N ARG A 85 8.02 13.13 -15.49
CA ARG A 85 8.59 12.82 -16.80
C ARG A 85 8.81 14.09 -17.60
N ASN A 86 10.01 14.22 -18.12
CA ASN A 86 10.38 15.39 -18.92
C ASN A 86 9.69 15.42 -20.30
N ASP A 87 9.26 14.24 -20.79
CA ASP A 87 8.70 14.06 -22.14
C ASP A 87 7.17 14.13 -22.21
N THR A 88 6.47 13.81 -21.12
CA THR A 88 5.00 13.72 -21.10
C THR A 88 4.34 14.57 -20.02
N ALA A 89 5.11 15.32 -19.23
CA ALA A 89 4.64 16.07 -18.06
C ALA A 89 3.86 15.22 -17.03
N SER A 90 3.85 13.89 -17.18
CA SER A 90 3.19 12.99 -16.25
C SER A 90 4.02 12.80 -14.97
N TRP A 91 3.33 12.69 -13.85
CA TRP A 91 3.93 12.50 -12.55
C TRP A 91 3.68 11.08 -12.05
N TRP A 92 4.65 10.49 -11.33
CA TRP A 92 4.48 9.20 -10.66
C TRP A 92 5.24 9.16 -9.34
N ALA A 93 4.81 8.28 -8.43
CA ALA A 93 5.61 7.93 -7.26
C ALA A 93 6.60 6.83 -7.65
N ASP A 94 7.89 7.02 -7.37
CA ASP A 94 8.89 5.97 -7.57
C ASP A 94 8.81 4.89 -6.48
N TYR A 95 9.61 3.82 -6.64
CA TYR A 95 9.61 2.72 -5.67
C TYR A 95 10.04 3.19 -4.27
N ALA A 96 11.03 4.08 -4.19
CA ALA A 96 11.55 4.58 -2.91
C ALA A 96 10.50 5.40 -2.14
N GLN A 97 9.74 6.22 -2.85
CA GLN A 97 8.63 6.99 -2.26
C GLN A 97 7.52 6.07 -1.76
N LEU A 98 7.12 5.10 -2.58
CA LEU A 98 6.11 4.11 -2.17
C LEU A 98 6.57 3.34 -0.94
N ASP A 99 7.75 2.75 -0.98
CA ASP A 99 8.29 1.95 0.10
C ASP A 99 8.40 2.76 1.41
N ARG A 100 8.91 3.99 1.35
CA ARG A 100 9.01 4.88 2.52
C ARG A 100 7.65 5.17 3.15
N THR A 101 6.63 5.34 2.32
CA THR A 101 5.27 5.67 2.79
C THR A 101 4.54 4.45 3.36
N ILE A 102 4.64 3.29 2.70
CA ILE A 102 3.82 2.13 3.05
C ILE A 102 4.51 1.16 4.00
N ARG A 103 5.86 1.11 4.03
CA ARG A 103 6.60 0.19 4.88
C ARG A 103 6.22 0.29 6.36
N PRO A 104 6.13 1.49 6.98
CA PRO A 104 5.72 1.61 8.38
C PRO A 104 4.34 0.99 8.64
N ILE A 105 3.41 1.12 7.68
CA ILE A 105 2.02 0.64 7.81
C ILE A 105 1.99 -0.89 7.77
N TYR A 106 2.55 -1.52 6.72
CA TYR A 106 2.47 -2.97 6.61
C TYR A 106 3.32 -3.70 7.66
N THR A 107 4.43 -3.10 8.10
CA THR A 107 5.24 -3.69 9.18
C THR A 107 4.57 -3.58 10.55
N ALA A 108 3.79 -2.52 10.81
CA ALA A 108 2.96 -2.41 12.01
C ALA A 108 1.92 -3.55 12.08
N GLU A 109 1.35 -3.93 10.94
CA GLU A 109 0.45 -5.08 10.80
C GLU A 109 1.18 -6.43 10.70
N ARG A 110 2.49 -6.45 10.95
CA ARG A 110 3.37 -7.64 10.94
C ARG A 110 3.47 -8.34 9.58
N PHE A 111 3.26 -7.62 8.49
CA PHE A 111 3.58 -8.14 7.17
C PHE A 111 5.07 -8.05 6.86
N ASN A 112 5.56 -9.06 6.17
CA ASN A 112 6.85 -9.06 5.51
C ASN A 112 6.63 -9.18 4.00
N ILE A 113 7.37 -8.37 3.22
CA ILE A 113 7.38 -8.43 1.76
C ILE A 113 8.79 -8.72 1.30
N SER A 114 8.95 -9.79 0.51
CA SER A 114 10.19 -10.10 -0.20
C SER A 114 9.97 -10.06 -1.70
N PHE A 115 11.03 -9.65 -2.43
CA PHE A 115 11.02 -9.64 -3.89
C PHE A 115 12.12 -10.56 -4.41
N THR A 116 11.74 -11.44 -5.33
CA THR A 116 12.64 -12.39 -5.98
C THR A 116 12.46 -12.30 -7.49
N GLU A 117 13.55 -12.30 -8.23
CA GLU A 117 13.50 -12.47 -9.67
C GLU A 117 13.27 -13.96 -9.98
N VAL A 118 12.28 -14.23 -10.82
CA VAL A 118 11.89 -15.59 -11.22
C VAL A 118 11.89 -15.71 -12.73
N PRO A 119 12.01 -16.92 -13.29
CA PRO A 119 12.02 -17.11 -14.74
C PRO A 119 10.78 -16.46 -15.38
N PRO A 120 10.96 -15.65 -16.44
CA PRO A 120 9.84 -15.01 -17.14
C PRO A 120 9.05 -16.04 -17.94
N ILE A 121 7.74 -15.79 -18.13
CA ILE A 121 6.89 -16.62 -18.99
C ILE A 121 7.18 -16.32 -20.46
N ALA A 122 7.39 -15.05 -20.79
CA ALA A 122 7.72 -14.64 -22.14
C ALA A 122 9.20 -14.24 -22.26
N VAL A 123 9.83 -14.67 -23.34
CA VAL A 123 11.25 -14.36 -23.63
C VAL A 123 11.49 -12.85 -23.69
N GLY A 124 12.60 -12.39 -23.13
CA GLY A 124 13.00 -10.97 -23.15
C GLY A 124 12.25 -10.10 -22.15
N LYS A 125 11.63 -10.69 -21.13
CA LYS A 125 11.01 -9.95 -20.02
C LYS A 125 11.73 -10.21 -18.71
N VAL A 126 11.61 -9.25 -17.80
CA VAL A 126 11.98 -9.39 -16.38
C VAL A 126 10.71 -9.70 -15.60
N ARG A 127 10.74 -10.78 -14.83
CA ARG A 127 9.61 -11.18 -13.96
C ARG A 127 10.02 -11.13 -12.51
N ILE A 128 9.29 -10.37 -11.74
CA ILE A 128 9.46 -10.25 -10.28
C ILE A 128 8.28 -10.90 -9.58
N GLN A 129 8.58 -11.73 -8.60
CA GLN A 129 7.66 -12.25 -7.61
C GLN A 129 7.78 -11.41 -6.35
N ALA A 130 6.64 -10.99 -5.80
CA ALA A 130 6.53 -10.46 -4.45
C ALA A 130 5.81 -11.48 -3.58
N THR A 131 6.43 -11.92 -2.50
CA THR A 131 5.81 -12.77 -1.49
C THR A 131 5.44 -11.91 -0.29
N LEU A 132 4.13 -11.79 -0.04
CA LEU A 132 3.57 -11.13 1.15
C LEU A 132 3.29 -12.20 2.19
N ALA A 133 3.92 -12.13 3.37
CA ALA A 133 3.81 -13.13 4.42
C ALA A 133 3.41 -12.52 5.77
N ARG A 134 2.56 -13.23 6.54
CA ARG A 134 2.11 -12.89 7.89
C ARG A 134 1.58 -14.12 8.61
N GLY A 135 2.01 -14.37 9.85
CA GLY A 135 1.41 -15.38 10.72
C GLY A 135 1.40 -16.81 10.16
N GLY A 136 2.42 -17.19 9.36
CA GLY A 136 2.48 -18.51 8.71
C GLY A 136 1.72 -18.60 7.39
N VAL A 137 0.98 -17.57 7.00
CA VAL A 137 0.32 -17.46 5.68
C VAL A 137 1.18 -16.63 4.75
N SER A 138 1.28 -17.04 3.47
CA SER A 138 1.95 -16.27 2.44
C SER A 138 1.14 -16.26 1.14
N ARG A 139 1.25 -15.16 0.39
CA ARG A 139 0.67 -15.01 -0.95
C ARG A 139 1.71 -14.47 -1.91
N ASP A 140 1.77 -15.07 -3.10
CA ASP A 140 2.68 -14.69 -4.16
C ASP A 140 1.97 -13.88 -5.24
N TYR A 141 2.59 -12.80 -5.62
CA TYR A 141 2.14 -11.90 -6.68
C TYR A 141 3.25 -11.79 -7.73
N HIS A 142 2.89 -11.72 -8.99
CA HIS A 142 3.87 -11.69 -10.07
C HIS A 142 3.64 -10.50 -10.99
N ARG A 143 4.72 -9.93 -11.50
CA ARG A 143 4.68 -8.91 -12.53
C ARG A 143 5.80 -9.12 -13.55
N GLU A 144 5.44 -9.08 -14.83
CA GLU A 144 6.38 -9.07 -15.93
C GLU A 144 6.47 -7.69 -16.57
N ILE A 145 7.68 -7.24 -16.85
CA ILE A 145 7.97 -5.97 -17.53
C ILE A 145 8.93 -6.26 -18.68
N THR A 146 8.66 -5.68 -19.83
CA THR A 146 9.61 -5.68 -20.96
C THR A 146 10.65 -4.60 -20.72
N PRO A 147 11.94 -4.93 -20.59
CA PRO A 147 13.01 -3.95 -20.55
C PRO A 147 13.03 -3.13 -21.84
N SER A 148 13.36 -1.85 -21.74
CA SER A 148 13.52 -1.00 -22.90
C SER A 148 14.79 -0.18 -22.78
N THR A 149 15.65 -0.32 -23.77
CA THR A 149 16.88 0.48 -23.92
C THR A 149 16.62 1.82 -24.62
N THR A 150 15.44 1.97 -25.25
CA THR A 150 15.06 3.14 -26.02
C THR A 150 13.91 3.91 -25.37
N GLY A 151 13.96 5.22 -25.45
CA GLY A 151 12.87 6.10 -25.01
C GLY A 151 11.76 6.24 -26.04
N PRO A 152 10.65 6.92 -25.68
CA PRO A 152 9.49 7.12 -26.56
C PRO A 152 9.82 7.82 -27.89
N LYS A 153 10.90 8.61 -27.92
CA LYS A 153 11.39 9.33 -29.11
C LYS A 153 12.48 8.58 -29.89
N GLY A 154 12.71 7.27 -29.57
CA GLY A 154 13.66 6.41 -30.28
C GLY A 154 15.14 6.58 -29.89
N GLY A 155 15.47 7.52 -28.98
CA GLY A 155 16.84 7.69 -28.46
C GLY A 155 17.24 6.60 -27.48
N VAL A 156 18.53 6.22 -27.47
CA VAL A 156 19.09 5.29 -26.45
C VAL A 156 19.03 5.98 -25.08
N MET A 157 18.40 5.33 -24.11
CA MET A 157 18.23 5.84 -22.73
C MET A 157 18.96 5.03 -21.67
N ALA A 158 19.29 3.76 -21.97
CA ALA A 158 19.91 2.87 -21.02
C ALA A 158 20.71 1.78 -21.72
N THR A 159 21.73 1.24 -21.05
CA THR A 159 22.36 -0.02 -21.44
C THR A 159 21.38 -1.19 -21.25
N ALA A 160 21.68 -2.36 -21.82
CA ALA A 160 20.82 -3.54 -21.60
C ALA A 160 20.70 -3.89 -20.10
N THR A 161 21.83 -3.87 -19.38
CA THR A 161 21.86 -4.15 -17.94
C THR A 161 21.04 -3.12 -17.13
N ASP A 162 21.14 -1.84 -17.48
CA ASP A 162 20.34 -0.80 -16.81
C ASP A 162 18.85 -0.94 -17.13
N ALA A 163 18.53 -1.34 -18.37
CA ALA A 163 17.14 -1.59 -18.76
C ALA A 163 16.48 -2.70 -17.94
N ASP A 164 17.20 -3.78 -17.64
CA ASP A 164 16.74 -4.86 -16.76
C ASP A 164 16.54 -4.37 -15.33
N ALA A 165 17.48 -3.62 -14.78
CA ALA A 165 17.37 -3.04 -13.44
C ALA A 165 16.19 -2.05 -13.33
N ILE A 166 15.96 -1.22 -14.36
CA ILE A 166 14.81 -0.33 -14.45
C ILE A 166 13.50 -1.13 -14.52
N ALA A 167 13.46 -2.20 -15.32
CA ALA A 167 12.29 -3.07 -15.45
C ALA A 167 11.96 -3.75 -14.11
N ALA A 168 12.97 -4.28 -13.39
CA ALA A 168 12.82 -4.87 -12.07
C ALA A 168 12.28 -3.86 -11.05
N SER A 169 12.82 -2.64 -11.02
CA SER A 169 12.33 -1.57 -10.14
C SER A 169 10.88 -1.18 -10.45
N ARG A 170 10.51 -1.09 -11.73
CA ARG A 170 9.12 -0.85 -12.16
C ARG A 170 8.19 -1.99 -11.74
N ALA A 171 8.63 -3.26 -11.88
CA ALA A 171 7.85 -4.41 -11.45
C ALA A 171 7.56 -4.37 -9.95
N LYS A 172 8.58 -4.11 -9.10
CA LYS A 172 8.41 -3.95 -7.65
C LYS A 172 7.42 -2.85 -7.31
N ARG A 173 7.53 -1.70 -7.98
CA ARG A 173 6.59 -0.58 -7.81
C ARG A 173 5.15 -1.00 -8.12
N TYR A 174 4.90 -1.63 -9.26
CA TYR A 174 3.55 -2.06 -9.63
C TYR A 174 3.01 -3.15 -8.72
N LEU A 175 3.85 -4.04 -8.20
CA LEU A 175 3.47 -5.05 -7.23
C LEU A 175 2.98 -4.40 -5.93
N LEU A 176 3.71 -3.42 -5.39
CA LEU A 176 3.26 -2.68 -4.20
C LEU A 176 1.92 -1.97 -4.43
N LEU A 177 1.76 -1.28 -5.56
CA LEU A 177 0.49 -0.62 -5.91
C LEU A 177 -0.66 -1.62 -5.98
N SER A 178 -0.44 -2.80 -6.56
CA SER A 178 -1.47 -3.83 -6.73
C SER A 178 -1.81 -4.54 -5.41
N ILE A 179 -0.81 -4.90 -4.59
CA ILE A 179 -1.00 -5.61 -3.32
C ILE A 179 -1.82 -4.75 -2.35
N PHE A 180 -1.47 -3.47 -2.24
CA PHE A 180 -2.12 -2.56 -1.30
C PHE A 180 -3.24 -1.71 -1.93
N ASN A 181 -3.58 -1.95 -3.20
CA ASN A 181 -4.61 -1.19 -3.94
C ASN A 181 -4.41 0.34 -3.86
N ILE A 182 -3.17 0.80 -4.12
CA ILE A 182 -2.77 2.19 -3.92
C ILE A 182 -3.08 3.02 -5.16
N ALA A 183 -3.80 4.12 -4.97
CA ALA A 183 -3.93 5.19 -5.96
C ALA A 183 -2.77 6.18 -5.83
N VAL A 184 -2.09 6.45 -6.95
CA VAL A 184 -1.08 7.53 -7.03
C VAL A 184 -1.75 8.77 -7.59
N GLY A 185 -1.69 9.87 -6.84
CA GLY A 185 -2.29 11.13 -7.25
C GLY A 185 -2.17 12.17 -6.13
N ILE A 186 -2.57 13.37 -6.44
CA ILE A 186 -2.74 14.44 -5.46
C ILE A 186 -4.24 14.51 -5.21
N ASP A 187 -4.68 14.48 -3.94
CA ASP A 187 -6.08 14.73 -3.61
C ASP A 187 -6.47 16.13 -4.06
N GLU A 188 -7.70 16.28 -4.56
CA GLU A 188 -8.17 17.59 -5.02
C GLU A 188 -8.17 18.63 -3.92
N VAL A 189 -8.25 18.18 -2.65
CA VAL A 189 -8.12 19.04 -1.46
C VAL A 189 -6.66 19.50 -1.24
N GLU A 190 -5.64 18.74 -1.69
CA GLU A 190 -4.22 19.13 -1.65
C GLU A 190 -3.76 19.89 -2.89
N LYS A 191 -4.60 20.05 -3.89
CA LYS A 191 -4.43 21.09 -4.89
C LYS A 191 -4.74 22.46 -4.25
N GLN A 192 -3.94 22.81 -3.23
CA GLN A 192 -3.81 24.21 -2.86
C GLN A 192 -3.16 24.92 -4.05
N GLY A 193 -3.99 25.21 -5.03
CA GLY A 193 -3.61 26.11 -6.10
C GLY A 193 -3.19 27.45 -5.53
N VAL A 194 -2.60 28.31 -6.32
CA VAL A 194 -2.39 29.70 -5.94
C VAL A 194 -3.73 30.26 -5.45
N PRO A 195 -3.86 30.67 -4.17
CA PRO A 195 -5.10 31.20 -3.65
C PRO A 195 -5.63 32.31 -4.56
N GLU A 196 -6.94 32.44 -4.69
CA GLU A 196 -7.55 33.35 -5.64
C GLU A 196 -7.18 34.82 -5.35
N ASP A 197 -7.06 35.16 -4.06
CA ASP A 197 -6.61 36.45 -3.56
C ASP A 197 -5.14 36.76 -3.90
N VAL A 198 -4.34 35.76 -4.22
CA VAL A 198 -2.94 35.89 -4.70
C VAL A 198 -2.88 35.80 -6.22
N ARG A 199 -3.70 34.93 -6.86
CA ARG A 199 -3.74 34.70 -8.29
C ARG A 199 -4.26 35.92 -9.07
N GLU A 200 -5.36 36.53 -8.61
CA GLU A 200 -5.94 37.70 -9.27
C GLU A 200 -5.03 38.92 -9.30
N PRO A 201 -4.33 39.31 -8.23
CA PRO A 201 -3.29 40.34 -8.27
C PRO A 201 -2.21 40.08 -9.31
N TYR A 202 -1.71 38.84 -9.45
CA TYR A 202 -0.73 38.49 -10.47
C TYR A 202 -1.29 38.65 -11.89
N LEU A 203 -2.50 38.14 -12.14
CA LEU A 203 -3.16 38.29 -13.45
C LEU A 203 -3.39 39.75 -13.82
N LYS A 204 -3.81 40.56 -12.86
CA LYS A 204 -3.99 41.99 -13.04
C LYS A 204 -2.68 42.67 -13.37
N ALA A 205 -1.62 42.40 -12.58
CA ALA A 205 -0.29 43.00 -12.79
C ALA A 205 0.33 42.59 -14.15
N ILE A 206 0.15 41.36 -14.60
CA ILE A 206 0.53 40.87 -15.92
C ILE A 206 -0.21 41.66 -17.03
N ARG A 207 -1.54 41.79 -16.93
CA ARG A 207 -2.37 42.47 -17.94
C ARG A 207 -2.11 43.97 -18.02
N THR A 208 -1.69 44.59 -16.93
CA THR A 208 -1.47 46.06 -16.84
C THR A 208 0.01 46.44 -16.85
N ALA A 209 0.92 45.51 -17.12
CA ALA A 209 2.36 45.79 -17.17
C ALA A 209 2.66 46.90 -18.20
N PRO A 210 3.38 47.99 -17.81
CA PRO A 210 3.59 49.14 -18.70
C PRO A 210 4.57 48.86 -19.85
N ASP A 211 5.51 47.95 -19.63
CA ASP A 211 6.56 47.60 -20.59
C ASP A 211 6.95 46.13 -20.50
N SER A 212 7.82 45.69 -21.38
CA SER A 212 8.28 44.27 -21.42
C SER A 212 9.09 43.87 -20.19
N ALA A 213 9.88 44.78 -19.62
CA ALA A 213 10.72 44.48 -18.44
C ALA A 213 9.86 44.30 -17.19
N ALA A 214 8.85 45.15 -17.00
CA ALA A 214 7.86 45.01 -15.92
C ALA A 214 7.04 43.72 -16.09
N LEU A 215 6.61 43.39 -17.33
CA LEU A 215 5.90 42.17 -17.64
C LEU A 215 6.73 40.94 -17.27
N ASP A 216 8.00 40.89 -17.69
CA ASP A 216 8.86 39.73 -17.42
C ASP A 216 9.09 39.51 -15.92
N LYS A 217 9.26 40.57 -15.16
CA LYS A 217 9.44 40.51 -13.70
C LYS A 217 8.22 39.94 -13.00
N VAL A 218 7.02 40.42 -13.33
CA VAL A 218 5.76 39.96 -12.73
C VAL A 218 5.44 38.54 -13.18
N TYR A 219 5.63 38.22 -14.45
CA TYR A 219 5.41 36.91 -15.01
C TYR A 219 6.30 35.83 -14.35
N LEU A 220 7.59 36.11 -14.15
CA LEU A 220 8.51 35.21 -13.47
C LEU A 220 8.10 34.97 -12.01
N ALA A 221 7.66 36.02 -11.29
CA ALA A 221 7.17 35.88 -9.92
C ALA A 221 5.89 35.01 -9.84
N ALA A 222 4.91 35.28 -10.74
CA ALA A 222 3.68 34.51 -10.83
C ALA A 222 3.94 33.03 -11.18
N LYS A 223 4.83 32.81 -12.16
CA LYS A 223 5.24 31.46 -12.57
C LYS A 223 5.90 30.70 -11.41
N LYS A 224 6.78 31.35 -10.65
CA LYS A 224 7.42 30.75 -9.49
C LYS A 224 6.39 30.35 -8.43
N ALA A 225 5.45 31.24 -8.10
CA ALA A 225 4.37 30.94 -7.15
C ALA A 225 3.52 29.74 -7.57
N ALA A 226 3.15 29.65 -8.87
CA ALA A 226 2.40 28.53 -9.39
C ALA A 226 3.17 27.20 -9.36
N ILE A 227 4.48 27.22 -9.63
CA ILE A 227 5.36 26.04 -9.59
C ILE A 227 5.55 25.55 -8.16
N GLU A 228 5.74 26.45 -7.18
CA GLU A 228 5.91 26.08 -5.77
C GLU A 228 4.71 25.29 -5.21
N VAL A 229 3.48 25.70 -5.59
CA VAL A 229 2.25 25.00 -5.18
C VAL A 229 1.76 23.98 -6.22
N LYS A 230 2.54 23.71 -7.29
CA LYS A 230 2.23 22.77 -8.37
C LYS A 230 0.87 23.05 -9.07
N ASP A 231 0.46 24.32 -9.14
CA ASP A 231 -0.79 24.74 -9.79
C ASP A 231 -0.59 24.90 -11.29
N THR A 232 -0.93 23.86 -12.03
CA THR A 232 -0.83 23.83 -13.49
C THR A 232 -1.84 24.75 -14.17
N GLU A 233 -3.00 24.99 -13.54
CA GLU A 233 -4.02 25.90 -14.08
C GLU A 233 -3.63 27.35 -13.92
N ALA A 234 -3.16 27.78 -12.74
CA ALA A 234 -2.60 29.12 -12.56
C ALA A 234 -1.43 29.37 -13.51
N LEU A 235 -0.54 28.38 -13.69
CA LEU A 235 0.57 28.48 -14.64
C LEU A 235 0.10 28.69 -16.08
N ARG A 236 -0.96 27.98 -16.51
CA ARG A 236 -1.58 28.17 -17.82
C ARG A 236 -2.15 29.58 -17.97
N LEU A 237 -2.94 30.03 -16.99
CA LEU A 237 -3.55 31.37 -16.98
C LEU A 237 -2.51 32.50 -17.04
N PHE A 238 -1.43 32.39 -16.25
CA PHE A 238 -0.33 33.36 -16.28
C PHE A 238 0.39 33.36 -17.62
N THR A 239 0.57 32.19 -18.24
CA THR A 239 1.22 32.06 -19.54
C THR A 239 0.38 32.69 -20.67
N GLU A 240 -0.92 32.44 -20.67
CA GLU A 240 -1.86 33.02 -21.65
C GLU A 240 -1.93 34.54 -21.48
N ALA A 241 -2.09 35.04 -20.27
CA ALA A 241 -2.12 36.46 -19.96
C ALA A 241 -0.81 37.17 -20.39
N GLY A 242 0.35 36.55 -20.07
CA GLY A 242 1.65 37.07 -20.46
C GLY A 242 1.87 37.14 -21.97
N ALA A 243 1.46 36.08 -22.69
CA ALA A 243 1.53 36.04 -24.16
C ALA A 243 0.64 37.11 -24.82
N THR A 244 -0.56 37.31 -24.30
CA THR A 244 -1.47 38.37 -24.78
C THR A 244 -0.86 39.75 -24.57
N ARG A 245 -0.36 40.02 -23.36
CA ARG A 245 0.21 41.33 -23.04
C ARG A 245 1.49 41.66 -23.86
N ARG A 246 2.35 40.66 -24.11
CA ARG A 246 3.51 40.85 -25.01
C ARG A 246 3.12 41.26 -26.41
N LYS A 247 2.08 40.67 -26.98
CA LYS A 247 1.59 41.05 -28.30
C LYS A 247 1.11 42.49 -28.30
N GLU A 248 0.35 42.92 -27.29
CA GLU A 248 -0.10 44.31 -27.15
C GLU A 248 1.07 45.31 -27.05
N LEU A 249 2.08 44.99 -26.26
CA LEU A 249 3.27 45.85 -26.09
C LEU A 249 4.17 45.89 -27.35
N THR A 250 4.08 44.91 -28.22
CA THR A 250 4.83 44.90 -29.50
C THR A 250 4.11 45.67 -30.62
N HIS A 251 2.81 45.90 -30.50
CA HIS A 251 1.98 46.61 -31.47
C HIS A 251 1.63 48.06 -31.04
N ALA A 252 2.04 48.48 -29.84
CA ALA A 252 1.90 49.85 -29.31
C ALA A 252 3.19 50.65 -29.54
#